data_22de574b7c88224a95129d7fabbb7760
#
_entry.id   22de574b7c88224a95129d7fabbb7760
#
_cell.length_a   1.000
_cell.length_b   1.000
_cell.length_c   1.000
_cell.angle_alpha   90.00
_cell.angle_beta   90.00
_cell.angle_gamma   90.00
#
_symmetry.space_group_name_H-M   'P 1'
#
loop_
_entity.id
_entity.type
_entity.pdbx_description
1 polymer ?
#
loop_
_entity_poly.entity_id
_entity_poly.type
_entity_poly.pdbx_seq_one_letter_code
_entity_poly.pdbx_strand_id
1 'polypeptide(L)'
;MDAQRRSALRRVGLVVGVGALAAPMVVSKLHPAPLASARFASMTAALDTLAQLKTQAPRMSGAWDLAHVLHHTAQSVEYSMSGFPALNSVLFRATLGSYAFALFSAGGQMTHSLSEPIPGAPDIAQGQPLGPAIDHAITALQAFERFDGALQPHFAYGALDKPAFTRAHLMHLANHWNEAVVTA
;
A
#
# COMPACT_ATOMS: atom_id res chain seq x y z
N MET A 1 -54.50 29.78 -15.70
CA MET A 1 -53.93 28.93 -14.66
C MET A 1 -53.68 27.56 -15.25
N ASP A 2 -52.55 27.00 -15.59
CA ASP A 2 -51.13 27.37 -15.46
C ASP A 2 -50.36 26.65 -16.57
N ALA A 3 -49.83 27.40 -17.54
CA ALA A 3 -49.01 26.89 -18.63
C ALA A 3 -47.52 27.14 -18.41
N GLN A 4 -47.06 27.38 -17.14
CA GLN A 4 -45.71 27.84 -16.83
C GLN A 4 -44.87 26.88 -15.96
N ARG A 5 -45.23 25.61 -15.79
CA ARG A 5 -44.46 24.65 -14.97
C ARG A 5 -43.85 23.47 -15.69
N ARG A 6 -43.67 23.50 -17.02
CA ARG A 6 -43.10 22.37 -17.78
C ARG A 6 -41.83 22.69 -18.57
N SER A 7 -41.00 23.64 -18.18
CA SER A 7 -39.76 23.94 -18.92
C SER A 7 -38.44 23.97 -18.09
N ALA A 8 -38.40 23.26 -16.95
CA ALA A 8 -37.20 23.27 -16.08
C ALA A 8 -36.51 21.88 -15.92
N LEU A 9 -36.74 20.91 -16.80
CA LEU A 9 -36.12 19.58 -16.70
C LEU A 9 -35.51 19.10 -18.03
N ARG A 10 -34.73 19.94 -18.68
CA ARG A 10 -33.88 19.51 -19.80
C ARG A 10 -32.63 20.36 -19.88
N ARG A 11 -31.61 20.13 -19.09
CA ARG A 11 -30.19 20.43 -19.33
C ARG A 11 -29.34 19.99 -18.16
N VAL A 12 -29.33 18.69 -17.83
CA VAL A 12 -28.20 18.04 -17.15
C VAL A 12 -27.97 16.73 -17.89
N GLY A 13 -27.28 16.83 -18.97
CA GLY A 13 -26.86 15.68 -19.76
C GLY A 13 -25.59 16.05 -20.48
N LEU A 14 -24.54 15.29 -20.20
CA LEU A 14 -23.33 15.17 -20.99
C LEU A 14 -22.18 16.15 -20.68
N VAL A 15 -21.51 15.95 -19.54
CA VAL A 15 -20.04 16.10 -19.45
C VAL A 15 -19.49 14.96 -18.57
N VAL A 16 -19.61 13.74 -19.04
CA VAL A 16 -18.87 12.58 -18.51
C VAL A 16 -18.35 11.80 -19.74
N GLY A 17 -17.34 12.30 -20.38
CA GLY A 17 -16.86 11.63 -21.58
C GLY A 17 -15.40 11.90 -21.99
N VAL A 18 -14.68 12.79 -21.35
CA VAL A 18 -13.31 13.16 -21.81
C VAL A 18 -12.20 12.85 -20.79
N GLY A 19 -12.54 12.53 -19.53
CA GLY A 19 -11.54 12.25 -18.48
C GLY A 19 -10.94 10.82 -18.50
N ALA A 20 -11.68 9.84 -19.03
CA ALA A 20 -11.29 8.42 -18.91
C ALA A 20 -10.18 7.99 -19.88
N LEU A 21 -9.95 8.71 -20.97
CA LEU A 21 -8.93 8.37 -21.97
C LEU A 21 -7.58 9.05 -21.73
N ALA A 22 -7.52 10.12 -20.91
CA ALA A 22 -6.27 10.81 -20.60
C ALA A 22 -5.50 10.17 -19.44
N ALA A 23 -6.16 9.48 -18.53
CA ALA A 23 -5.54 8.86 -17.36
C ALA A 23 -4.43 7.84 -17.70
N PRO A 24 -4.63 6.88 -18.62
CA PRO A 24 -3.58 5.91 -18.95
C PRO A 24 -2.36 6.55 -19.64
N MET A 25 -2.54 7.63 -20.39
CA MET A 25 -1.43 8.32 -21.05
C MET A 25 -0.58 9.16 -20.08
N VAL A 26 -1.17 9.66 -19.00
CA VAL A 26 -0.44 10.42 -17.97
C VAL A 26 0.39 9.48 -17.12
N VAL A 27 -0.16 8.30 -16.75
CA VAL A 27 0.54 7.28 -15.97
C VAL A 27 1.82 6.80 -16.66
N SER A 28 1.79 6.61 -17.97
CA SER A 28 2.96 6.14 -18.73
C SER A 28 4.14 7.13 -18.76
N LYS A 29 3.95 8.38 -18.35
CA LYS A 29 5.00 9.41 -18.26
C LYS A 29 5.56 9.62 -16.85
N LEU A 30 4.99 8.97 -15.84
CA LEU A 30 5.48 9.06 -14.48
C LEU A 30 6.64 8.10 -14.27
N HIS A 31 7.80 8.64 -13.90
CA HIS A 31 8.98 7.87 -13.57
C HIS A 31 9.09 7.71 -12.04
N PRO A 32 9.47 6.52 -11.55
CA PRO A 32 9.69 6.31 -10.12
C PRO A 32 10.78 7.25 -9.56
N ALA A 33 10.46 8.01 -8.52
CA ALA A 33 11.45 8.79 -7.77
C ALA A 33 12.20 7.89 -6.76
N PRO A 34 13.36 8.29 -6.24
CA PRO A 34 13.96 7.66 -5.07
C PRO A 34 12.95 7.55 -3.92
N LEU A 35 13.06 6.51 -3.11
CA LEU A 35 12.19 6.36 -1.93
C LEU A 35 12.51 7.45 -0.90
N ALA A 36 11.49 8.11 -0.37
CA ALA A 36 11.63 9.25 0.52
C ALA A 36 12.22 8.88 1.89
N SER A 37 11.93 7.66 2.37
CA SER A 37 12.45 7.18 3.66
C SER A 37 13.81 6.52 3.50
N ALA A 38 14.86 7.09 4.12
CA ALA A 38 16.18 6.48 4.12
C ALA A 38 16.21 5.10 4.79
N ARG A 39 15.38 4.88 5.84
CA ARG A 39 15.25 3.59 6.55
C ARG A 39 14.69 2.47 5.67
N PHE A 40 13.93 2.84 4.66
CA PHE A 40 13.26 1.91 3.75
C PHE A 40 13.60 2.21 2.28
N ALA A 41 14.79 2.78 2.04
CA ALA A 41 15.25 3.11 0.69
C ALA A 41 15.62 1.87 -0.15
N SER A 42 15.87 0.73 0.50
CA SER A 42 16.18 -0.55 -0.12
C SER A 42 15.75 -1.70 0.78
N MET A 43 15.71 -2.92 0.23
CA MET A 43 15.43 -4.12 1.01
C MET A 43 16.45 -4.32 2.13
N THR A 44 17.74 -4.12 1.86
CA THR A 44 18.80 -4.18 2.87
C THR A 44 18.55 -3.18 3.99
N ALA A 45 18.28 -1.91 3.67
CA ALA A 45 18.02 -0.88 4.69
C ALA A 45 16.77 -1.21 5.53
N ALA A 46 15.74 -1.80 4.93
CA ALA A 46 14.54 -2.25 5.63
C ALA A 46 14.87 -3.40 6.61
N LEU A 47 15.59 -4.41 6.15
CA LEU A 47 16.01 -5.54 7.00
C LEU A 47 16.90 -5.09 8.16
N ASP A 48 17.85 -4.18 7.92
CA ASP A 48 18.72 -3.59 8.95
C ASP A 48 17.90 -2.80 9.97
N THR A 49 16.93 -2.00 9.49
CA THR A 49 16.00 -1.26 10.36
C THR A 49 15.19 -2.21 11.23
N LEU A 50 14.62 -3.28 10.67
CA LEU A 50 13.85 -4.27 11.42
C LEU A 50 14.72 -5.02 12.44
N ALA A 51 15.96 -5.38 12.08
CA ALA A 51 16.88 -6.04 13.01
C ALA A 51 17.21 -5.18 14.23
N GLN A 52 17.34 -3.86 14.06
CA GLN A 52 17.60 -2.91 15.15
C GLN A 52 16.45 -2.84 16.16
N LEU A 53 15.22 -3.18 15.77
CA LEU A 53 14.05 -3.19 16.68
C LEU A 53 14.19 -4.19 17.83
N LYS A 54 15.03 -5.19 17.69
CA LYS A 54 15.32 -6.16 18.78
C LYS A 54 16.00 -5.52 19.98
N THR A 55 16.68 -4.39 19.76
CA THR A 55 17.40 -3.66 20.80
C THR A 55 16.81 -2.29 21.11
N GLN A 56 16.23 -1.65 20.10
CA GLN A 56 15.68 -0.30 20.22
C GLN A 56 14.39 -0.19 19.40
N ALA A 57 13.27 -0.45 20.03
CA ALA A 57 11.95 -0.35 19.40
C ALA A 57 11.31 1.01 19.71
N PRO A 58 10.76 1.73 18.70
CA PRO A 58 9.98 2.93 18.92
C PRO A 58 8.61 2.59 19.52
N ARG A 59 7.96 3.58 20.12
CA ARG A 59 6.53 3.51 20.41
C ARG A 59 5.74 3.95 19.17
N MET A 60 4.56 3.38 18.99
CA MET A 60 3.64 3.85 17.97
C MET A 60 2.67 4.89 18.59
N SER A 61 2.43 5.99 17.88
CA SER A 61 1.46 7.02 18.28
C SER A 61 0.04 6.77 17.75
N GLY A 62 -0.11 5.84 16.79
CA GLY A 62 -1.37 5.50 16.15
C GLY A 62 -2.20 4.45 16.91
N ALA A 63 -3.21 3.94 16.23
CA ALA A 63 -4.14 2.94 16.78
C ALA A 63 -3.51 1.55 16.92
N TRP A 64 -2.52 1.22 16.10
CA TRP A 64 -1.84 -0.08 16.11
C TRP A 64 -0.51 0.01 16.87
N ASP A 65 -0.23 -1.00 17.70
CA ASP A 65 1.09 -1.17 18.27
C ASP A 65 2.10 -1.65 17.21
N LEU A 66 3.40 -1.61 17.54
CA LEU A 66 4.46 -1.97 16.60
C LEU A 66 4.37 -3.44 16.16
N ALA A 67 4.00 -4.35 17.06
CA ALA A 67 3.86 -5.77 16.72
C ALA A 67 2.72 -5.97 15.70
N HIS A 68 1.60 -5.29 15.88
CA HIS A 68 0.49 -5.29 14.92
C HIS A 68 0.93 -4.78 13.54
N VAL A 69 1.61 -3.63 13.49
CA VAL A 69 2.14 -3.05 12.23
C VAL A 69 3.07 -4.04 11.53
N LEU A 70 3.97 -4.70 12.26
CA LEU A 70 4.92 -5.63 11.67
C LEU A 70 4.23 -6.90 11.14
N HIS A 71 3.25 -7.44 11.85
CA HIS A 71 2.46 -8.57 11.35
C HIS A 71 1.63 -8.17 10.12
N HIS A 72 1.01 -6.97 10.12
CA HIS A 72 0.25 -6.47 8.99
C HIS A 72 1.12 -6.28 7.73
N THR A 73 2.31 -5.71 7.89
CA THR A 73 3.23 -5.55 6.77
C THR A 73 3.76 -6.88 6.27
N ALA A 74 4.05 -7.85 7.16
CA ALA A 74 4.41 -9.22 6.78
C ALA A 74 3.30 -9.91 5.98
N GLN A 75 2.03 -9.85 6.42
CA GLN A 75 0.88 -10.35 5.66
C GLN A 75 0.81 -9.75 4.26
N SER A 76 1.01 -8.43 4.12
CA SER A 76 1.01 -7.76 2.82
C SER A 76 2.08 -8.31 1.88
N VAL A 77 3.27 -8.59 2.40
CA VAL A 77 4.37 -9.19 1.65
C VAL A 77 4.03 -10.63 1.25
N GLU A 78 3.55 -11.46 2.16
CA GLU A 78 3.18 -12.86 1.93
C GLU A 78 2.07 -13.00 0.89
N TYR A 79 1.06 -12.15 0.94
CA TYR A 79 -0.03 -12.15 -0.04
C TYR A 79 0.40 -11.73 -1.44
N SER A 80 1.50 -11.01 -1.59
CA SER A 80 2.06 -10.75 -2.91
C SER A 80 2.56 -12.02 -3.61
N MET A 81 2.94 -13.04 -2.84
CA MET A 81 3.38 -14.35 -3.33
C MET A 81 2.26 -15.39 -3.38
N SER A 82 1.37 -15.40 -2.38
CA SER A 82 0.34 -16.43 -2.20
C SER A 82 -1.06 -16.04 -2.69
N GLY A 83 -1.32 -14.75 -2.86
CA GLY A 83 -2.62 -14.20 -3.24
C GLY A 83 -3.32 -13.48 -2.09
N PHE A 84 -3.87 -12.29 -2.39
CA PHE A 84 -4.65 -11.51 -1.42
C PHE A 84 -6.04 -12.13 -1.22
N PRO A 85 -6.55 -12.21 0.02
CA PRO A 85 -7.83 -12.87 0.33
C PRO A 85 -9.03 -12.24 -0.36
N ALA A 86 -9.04 -10.91 -0.54
CA ALA A 86 -10.05 -10.19 -1.29
C ALA A 86 -9.40 -9.16 -2.21
N LEU A 87 -9.95 -9.04 -3.41
CA LEU A 87 -9.45 -8.11 -4.43
C LEU A 87 -10.52 -7.04 -4.72
N ASN A 88 -10.11 -5.80 -4.88
CA ASN A 88 -10.98 -4.78 -5.49
C ASN A 88 -11.35 -5.18 -6.92
N SER A 89 -12.40 -4.60 -7.47
CA SER A 89 -12.86 -4.92 -8.83
C SER A 89 -11.73 -4.78 -9.86
N VAL A 90 -11.79 -5.57 -10.92
CA VAL A 90 -10.80 -5.50 -12.01
C VAL A 90 -10.70 -4.08 -12.57
N LEU A 91 -11.86 -3.41 -12.74
CA LEU A 91 -11.90 -2.03 -13.25
C LEU A 91 -11.17 -1.07 -12.29
N PHE A 92 -11.43 -1.15 -10.98
CA PHE A 92 -10.74 -0.33 -9.99
C PHE A 92 -9.22 -0.54 -10.06
N ARG A 93 -8.77 -1.78 -10.05
CA ARG A 93 -7.35 -2.14 -10.08
C ARG A 93 -6.65 -1.71 -11.38
N ALA A 94 -7.37 -1.77 -12.51
CA ALA A 94 -6.84 -1.38 -13.81
C ALA A 94 -6.86 0.16 -14.05
N THR A 95 -7.55 0.93 -13.21
CA THR A 95 -7.70 2.39 -13.37
C THR A 95 -7.21 3.14 -12.13
N LEU A 96 -8.08 3.41 -11.17
CA LEU A 96 -7.77 4.23 -9.99
C LEU A 96 -6.64 3.63 -9.15
N GLY A 97 -6.62 2.31 -8.98
CA GLY A 97 -5.59 1.62 -8.21
C GLY A 97 -4.22 1.71 -8.87
N SER A 98 -4.13 1.38 -10.16
CA SER A 98 -2.86 1.50 -10.91
C SER A 98 -2.37 2.93 -11.00
N TYR A 99 -3.28 3.91 -11.15
CA TYR A 99 -2.94 5.33 -11.14
C TYR A 99 -2.41 5.78 -9.77
N ALA A 100 -3.05 5.37 -8.67
CA ALA A 100 -2.58 5.67 -7.32
C ALA A 100 -1.16 5.14 -7.08
N PHE A 101 -0.89 3.87 -7.49
CA PHE A 101 0.45 3.31 -7.38
C PHE A 101 1.49 4.09 -8.19
N ALA A 102 1.14 4.53 -9.41
CA ALA A 102 2.03 5.32 -10.25
C ALA A 102 2.35 6.68 -9.60
N LEU A 103 1.37 7.36 -9.00
CA LEU A 103 1.57 8.60 -8.25
C LEU A 103 2.47 8.40 -7.03
N PHE A 104 2.21 7.37 -6.21
CA PHE A 104 3.04 7.03 -5.06
C PHE A 104 4.47 6.71 -5.48
N SER A 105 4.61 5.95 -6.56
CA SER A 105 5.90 5.59 -7.11
C SER A 105 6.66 6.82 -7.60
N ALA A 106 6.00 7.76 -8.28
CA ALA A 106 6.59 9.02 -8.73
C ALA A 106 6.95 9.97 -7.57
N GLY A 107 6.21 9.88 -6.45
CA GLY A 107 6.51 10.64 -5.23
C GLY A 107 7.52 9.98 -4.29
N GLY A 108 7.85 8.71 -4.52
CA GLY A 108 8.74 7.93 -3.65
C GLY A 108 8.16 7.59 -2.28
N GLN A 109 6.86 7.78 -2.09
CA GLN A 109 6.14 7.52 -0.84
C GLN A 109 4.68 7.19 -1.12
N MET A 110 4.03 6.46 -0.21
CA MET A 110 2.59 6.21 -0.29
C MET A 110 1.88 6.78 0.94
N THR A 111 0.58 6.96 0.80
CA THR A 111 -0.31 7.36 1.89
C THR A 111 -1.58 6.53 1.80
N HIS A 112 -1.90 5.83 2.88
CA HIS A 112 -3.16 5.13 3.07
C HIS A 112 -3.54 5.15 4.55
N SER A 113 -4.73 4.66 4.91
CA SER A 113 -5.12 4.49 6.31
C SER A 113 -4.13 3.58 7.05
N LEU A 114 -3.68 4.02 8.24
CA LEU A 114 -2.70 3.30 9.06
C LEU A 114 -3.36 2.34 10.06
N SER A 115 -4.69 2.21 10.03
CA SER A 115 -5.48 1.36 10.92
C SER A 115 -6.51 0.49 10.19
N GLU A 116 -6.38 0.34 8.86
CA GLU A 116 -7.24 -0.54 8.08
C GLU A 116 -6.55 -1.89 7.77
N PRO A 117 -7.18 -3.03 8.08
CA PRO A 117 -6.63 -4.34 7.73
C PRO A 117 -6.66 -4.56 6.21
N ILE A 118 -5.85 -5.50 5.75
CA ILE A 118 -5.91 -5.97 4.36
C ILE A 118 -7.29 -6.61 4.14
N PRO A 119 -8.02 -6.25 3.07
CA PRO A 119 -9.35 -6.78 2.83
C PRO A 119 -9.41 -8.31 2.85
N GLY A 120 -10.27 -8.85 3.71
CA GLY A 120 -10.46 -10.29 3.86
C GLY A 120 -9.33 -11.04 4.60
N ALA A 121 -8.29 -10.35 5.05
CA ALA A 121 -7.25 -10.97 5.87
C ALA A 121 -7.77 -11.28 7.29
N PRO A 122 -7.26 -12.30 7.95
CA PRO A 122 -7.52 -12.53 9.37
C PRO A 122 -7.08 -11.35 10.22
N ASP A 123 -7.86 -11.05 11.25
CA ASP A 123 -7.53 -10.01 12.22
C ASP A 123 -6.24 -10.33 12.97
N ILE A 124 -5.44 -9.29 13.18
CA ILE A 124 -4.24 -9.34 14.01
C ILE A 124 -4.61 -8.83 15.40
N ALA A 125 -4.47 -9.67 16.42
CA ALA A 125 -4.75 -9.25 17.78
C ALA A 125 -3.72 -8.19 18.24
N GLN A 126 -4.18 -7.22 19.03
CA GLN A 126 -3.31 -6.26 19.69
C GLN A 126 -2.49 -6.91 20.82
N GLY A 127 -1.36 -6.30 21.15
CA GLY A 127 -0.51 -6.77 22.26
C GLY A 127 0.26 -8.06 21.95
N GLN A 128 0.46 -8.41 20.71
CA GLN A 128 1.30 -9.54 20.32
C GLN A 128 2.76 -9.31 20.77
N PRO A 129 3.51 -10.38 21.08
CA PRO A 129 4.93 -10.27 21.42
C PRO A 129 5.73 -9.63 20.27
N LEU A 130 6.52 -8.60 20.58
CA LEU A 130 7.26 -7.84 19.56
C LEU A 130 8.34 -8.69 18.85
N GLY A 131 9.06 -9.54 19.58
CA GLY A 131 10.12 -10.38 18.99
C GLY A 131 9.62 -11.25 17.82
N PRO A 132 8.57 -12.07 18.01
CA PRO A 132 7.96 -12.83 16.93
C PRO A 132 7.44 -11.97 15.77
N ALA A 133 6.93 -10.76 16.04
CA ALA A 133 6.46 -9.85 14.99
C ALA A 133 7.63 -9.32 14.14
N ILE A 134 8.76 -8.99 14.77
CA ILE A 134 10.00 -8.60 14.05
C ILE A 134 10.49 -9.76 13.17
N ASP A 135 10.57 -10.96 13.75
CA ASP A 135 11.03 -12.15 13.01
C ASP A 135 10.10 -12.49 11.84
N HIS A 136 8.78 -12.32 12.00
CA HIS A 136 7.80 -12.50 10.93
C HIS A 136 8.05 -11.51 9.78
N ALA A 137 8.19 -10.22 10.08
CA ALA A 137 8.42 -9.19 9.05
C ALA A 137 9.74 -9.42 8.31
N ILE A 138 10.83 -9.74 9.01
CA ILE A 138 12.11 -10.09 8.41
C ILE A 138 11.98 -11.32 7.51
N THR A 139 11.36 -12.39 8.00
CA THR A 139 11.20 -13.64 7.28
C THR A 139 10.37 -13.44 6.00
N ALA A 140 9.27 -12.68 6.07
CA ALA A 140 8.43 -12.36 4.92
C ALA A 140 9.20 -11.59 3.85
N LEU A 141 9.95 -10.54 4.22
CA LEU A 141 10.77 -9.77 3.27
C LEU A 141 11.85 -10.63 2.63
N GLN A 142 12.55 -11.44 3.41
CA GLN A 142 13.58 -12.35 2.89
C GLN A 142 13.00 -13.44 1.98
N ALA A 143 11.80 -13.97 2.31
CA ALA A 143 11.10 -14.92 1.46
C ALA A 143 10.71 -14.28 0.13
N PHE A 144 10.18 -13.05 0.16
CA PHE A 144 9.86 -12.30 -1.04
C PHE A 144 11.11 -12.01 -1.90
N GLU A 145 12.23 -11.65 -1.28
CA GLU A 145 13.48 -11.38 -1.99
C GLU A 145 13.98 -12.61 -2.77
N ARG A 146 13.85 -13.80 -2.17
CA ARG A 146 14.23 -15.09 -2.79
C ARG A 146 13.15 -15.66 -3.72
N PHE A 147 11.92 -15.13 -3.68
CA PHE A 147 10.81 -15.67 -4.45
C PHE A 147 11.02 -15.47 -5.95
N ASP A 148 10.99 -16.56 -6.72
CA ASP A 148 11.14 -16.59 -8.18
C ASP A 148 9.86 -17.05 -8.91
N GLY A 149 8.79 -17.32 -8.15
CA GLY A 149 7.48 -17.70 -8.68
C GLY A 149 6.68 -16.52 -9.25
N ALA A 150 5.50 -16.82 -9.78
CA ALA A 150 4.57 -15.82 -10.26
C ALA A 150 3.95 -15.03 -9.10
N LEU A 151 4.17 -13.73 -9.08
CA LEU A 151 3.55 -12.84 -8.10
C LEU A 151 2.06 -12.68 -8.38
N GLN A 152 1.27 -12.59 -7.30
CA GLN A 152 -0.17 -12.45 -7.36
C GLN A 152 -0.58 -10.97 -7.50
N PRO A 153 -1.71 -10.66 -8.16
CA PRO A 153 -2.15 -9.27 -8.28
C PRO A 153 -2.37 -8.62 -6.91
N HIS A 154 -1.87 -7.42 -6.73
CA HIS A 154 -2.14 -6.62 -5.53
C HIS A 154 -3.63 -6.28 -5.43
N PHE A 155 -4.20 -6.33 -4.23
CA PHE A 155 -5.65 -6.16 -4.01
C PHE A 155 -6.19 -4.81 -4.52
N ALA A 156 -5.37 -3.76 -4.49
CA ALA A 156 -5.75 -2.42 -4.94
C ALA A 156 -5.08 -2.00 -6.24
N TYR A 157 -3.80 -2.35 -6.47
CA TYR A 157 -3.01 -1.82 -7.59
C TYR A 157 -3.00 -2.71 -8.82
N GLY A 158 -3.50 -3.95 -8.72
CA GLY A 158 -3.49 -4.90 -9.83
C GLY A 158 -2.15 -5.62 -10.00
N ALA A 159 -1.83 -6.03 -11.22
CA ALA A 159 -0.59 -6.75 -11.51
C ALA A 159 0.62 -5.83 -11.34
N LEU A 160 1.57 -6.26 -10.52
CA LEU A 160 2.86 -5.61 -10.31
C LEU A 160 3.97 -6.62 -10.56
N ASP A 161 5.06 -6.18 -11.18
CA ASP A 161 6.29 -6.97 -11.26
C ASP A 161 7.08 -6.93 -9.94
N LYS A 162 8.13 -7.71 -9.83
CA LYS A 162 8.93 -7.81 -8.60
C LYS A 162 9.55 -6.48 -8.17
N PRO A 163 10.14 -5.64 -9.05
CA PRO A 163 10.60 -4.29 -8.70
C PRO A 163 9.48 -3.39 -8.17
N ALA A 164 8.30 -3.42 -8.80
CA ALA A 164 7.14 -2.64 -8.36
C ALA A 164 6.61 -3.11 -7.00
N PHE A 165 6.52 -4.42 -6.76
CA PHE A 165 6.17 -4.95 -5.45
C PHE A 165 7.21 -4.63 -4.38
N THR A 166 8.51 -4.77 -4.67
CA THR A 166 9.58 -4.33 -3.75
C THR A 166 9.35 -2.89 -3.32
N ARG A 167 9.08 -2.02 -4.29
CA ARG A 167 8.81 -0.61 -4.03
C ARG A 167 7.55 -0.40 -3.20
N ALA A 168 6.46 -1.12 -3.51
CA ALA A 168 5.21 -1.05 -2.76
C ALA A 168 5.41 -1.45 -1.29
N HIS A 169 6.12 -2.56 -1.02
CA HIS A 169 6.40 -3.03 0.33
C HIS A 169 7.25 -2.05 1.13
N LEU A 170 8.28 -1.47 0.52
CA LEU A 170 9.13 -0.48 1.18
C LEU A 170 8.38 0.83 1.47
N MET A 171 7.54 1.30 0.56
CA MET A 171 6.68 2.46 0.79
C MET A 171 5.62 2.18 1.86
N HIS A 172 5.09 0.95 1.92
CA HIS A 172 4.11 0.53 2.93
C HIS A 172 4.71 0.55 4.34
N LEU A 173 5.88 -0.07 4.52
CA LEU A 173 6.64 0.02 5.76
C LEU A 173 6.93 1.49 6.16
N ALA A 174 7.39 2.30 5.21
CA ALA A 174 7.69 3.71 5.45
C ALA A 174 6.44 4.49 5.87
N ASN A 175 5.26 4.20 5.28
CA ASN A 175 4.01 4.87 5.63
C ASN A 175 3.60 4.59 7.08
N HIS A 176 3.62 3.33 7.51
CA HIS A 176 3.35 2.97 8.91
C HIS A 176 4.40 3.55 9.87
N TRP A 177 5.65 3.70 9.41
CA TRP A 177 6.72 4.28 10.23
C TRP A 177 6.51 5.76 10.57
N ASN A 178 5.62 6.48 9.90
CA ASN A 178 5.27 7.86 10.24
C ASN A 178 4.62 8.00 11.63
N GLU A 179 4.10 6.90 12.20
CA GLU A 179 3.57 6.87 13.57
C GLU A 179 4.62 6.44 14.61
N ALA A 180 5.86 6.13 14.19
CA ALA A 180 6.92 5.71 15.10
C ALA A 180 7.50 6.92 15.85
N VAL A 181 7.42 6.87 17.18
CA VAL A 181 7.98 7.89 18.08
C VAL A 181 9.18 7.30 18.80
N VAL A 182 10.37 7.83 18.49
CA VAL A 182 11.59 7.46 19.22
C VAL A 182 11.59 8.21 20.54
N THR A 183 11.46 7.49 21.65
CA THR A 183 11.69 8.07 22.98
C THR A 183 13.19 8.22 23.18
N ALA A 184 13.62 9.46 23.43
CA ALA A 184 15.00 9.78 23.78
C ALA A 184 15.40 9.14 25.10
#